data_cd63c3ee6382a9e4a49b9ff3d25f531d
#
_entry.id   cd63c3ee6382a9e4a49b9ff3d25f531d
#
_cell.length_a   1.000
_cell.length_b   1.000
_cell.length_c   1.000
_cell.angle_alpha   90.00
_cell.angle_beta   90.00
_cell.angle_gamma   90.00
#
_symmetry.space_group_name_H-M   'P 1'
#
loop_
_entity.id
_entity.type
_entity.pdbx_description
1 polymer ?
#
loop_
_entity_poly.entity_id
_entity_poly.type
_entity_poly.pdbx_seq_one_letter_code
_entity_poly.pdbx_strand_id
1 'polypeptide(L)'
;LDRNDVSRGKSFEAIAPLLWMKVGAKGEMIAKQKATFAAPMAARYAVLFDIDVWPKFVDELRGREDLEHVFIVTDSLAMYQQVVAELPVELETTMLYEDYLRNFEINMGGAQR
;
A
#
# COMPACT_ATOMS: atom_id res chain seq x y z
N LEU A 1 10.40 -6.94 -18.79
CA LEU A 1 9.95 -6.99 -18.27
C LEU A 1 8.85 -6.36 -18.17
N ASP A 2 8.61 -6.00 -17.44
CA ASP A 2 7.34 -5.87 -17.28
C ASP A 2 6.95 -4.45 -17.23
N ARG A 3 6.35 -3.96 -18.30
CA ARG A 3 5.91 -2.61 -18.39
C ARG A 3 4.90 -2.27 -17.33
N ASN A 4 4.06 -3.24 -16.98
CA ASN A 4 3.03 -3.00 -15.99
C ASN A 4 3.64 -2.72 -14.63
N ASP A 5 4.71 -3.42 -14.30
CA ASP A 5 5.38 -3.18 -13.03
C ASP A 5 5.99 -1.79 -12.98
N VAL A 6 6.59 -1.35 -14.08
CA VAL A 6 7.19 -0.02 -14.12
C VAL A 6 6.11 1.04 -13.98
N SER A 7 5.02 0.89 -14.73
CA SER A 7 3.91 1.84 -14.65
C SER A 7 3.33 1.90 -13.25
N ARG A 8 3.13 0.74 -12.64
CA ARG A 8 2.54 0.70 -11.31
C ARG A 8 3.45 1.35 -10.29
N GLY A 9 4.77 1.16 -10.45
CA GLY A 9 5.71 1.81 -9.56
C GLY A 9 5.64 3.32 -9.64
N LYS A 10 5.54 3.84 -10.85
CA LYS A 10 5.42 5.28 -11.01
C LYS A 10 4.12 5.80 -10.44
N SER A 11 3.03 5.04 -10.64
CA SER A 11 1.75 5.44 -10.11
C SER A 11 1.78 5.48 -8.59
N PHE A 12 2.42 4.49 -7.96
CA PHE A 12 2.52 4.51 -6.53
C PHE A 12 3.32 5.71 -6.04
N GLU A 13 4.43 6.02 -6.70
CA GLU A 13 5.23 7.17 -6.30
C GLU A 13 4.41 8.45 -6.36
N ALA A 14 3.50 8.54 -7.32
CA ALA A 14 2.68 9.73 -7.47
C ALA A 14 1.68 9.87 -6.32
N ILE A 15 1.17 8.77 -5.80
CA ILE A 15 0.19 8.86 -4.72
C ILE A 15 0.79 8.71 -3.33
N ALA A 16 2.07 8.35 -3.26
CA ALA A 16 2.69 8.09 -1.95
C ALA A 16 2.53 9.24 -0.97
N PRO A 17 2.71 10.50 -1.36
CA PRO A 17 2.49 11.59 -0.40
C PRO A 17 1.07 11.65 0.11
N LEU A 18 0.09 11.29 -0.72
CA LEU A 18 -1.31 11.30 -0.29
C LEU A 18 -1.56 10.24 0.77
N LEU A 19 -0.95 9.06 0.62
CA LEU A 19 -1.10 8.01 1.62
C LEU A 19 -0.48 8.44 2.93
N TRP A 20 0.69 9.06 2.86
CA TRP A 20 1.38 9.56 4.05
C TRP A 20 0.54 10.60 4.76
N MET A 21 -0.06 11.51 4.00
CA MET A 21 -0.92 12.52 4.60
C MET A 21 -2.17 11.92 5.21
N LYS A 22 -2.67 10.84 4.62
CA LYS A 22 -3.84 10.17 5.16
C LYS A 22 -3.59 9.62 6.55
N VAL A 23 -2.36 9.25 6.85
CA VAL A 23 -2.01 8.76 8.19
C VAL A 23 -1.44 9.87 9.07
N GLY A 24 -1.70 11.11 8.73
CA GLY A 24 -1.34 12.24 9.57
C GLY A 24 0.05 12.78 9.33
N ALA A 25 0.71 12.37 8.26
CA ALA A 25 2.05 12.84 7.91
C ALA A 25 3.03 12.63 9.06
N LYS A 26 2.91 11.50 9.74
CA LYS A 26 3.77 11.16 10.86
C LYS A 26 4.74 10.08 10.46
N GLY A 27 5.96 10.17 10.96
CA GLY A 27 6.96 9.16 10.70
C GLY A 27 7.45 9.21 9.27
N GLU A 28 8.10 8.14 8.87
CA GLU A 28 8.71 8.07 7.55
C GLU A 28 7.65 7.82 6.48
N MET A 29 7.80 8.49 5.34
CA MET A 29 6.93 8.25 4.20
C MET A 29 7.45 7.07 3.38
N ILE A 30 6.55 6.16 3.00
CA ILE A 30 6.89 5.08 2.08
C ILE A 30 6.72 5.65 0.68
N ALA A 31 7.86 6.05 0.09
CA ALA A 31 7.82 6.82 -1.15
C ALA A 31 7.84 5.97 -2.40
N LYS A 32 8.34 4.75 -2.32
CA LYS A 32 8.54 3.93 -3.52
C LYS A 32 7.93 2.56 -3.35
N GLN A 33 7.46 2.01 -4.46
CA GLN A 33 6.92 0.66 -4.46
C GLN A 33 8.06 -0.35 -4.27
N LYS A 34 7.77 -1.37 -3.46
CA LYS A 34 8.69 -2.49 -3.29
C LYS A 34 8.11 -3.72 -3.99
N ALA A 35 8.93 -4.77 -4.08
CA ALA A 35 8.49 -5.98 -4.76
C ALA A 35 7.41 -6.72 -3.97
N THR A 36 7.48 -6.70 -2.65
CA THR A 36 6.53 -7.45 -1.84
C THR A 36 5.75 -6.54 -0.90
N PHE A 37 6.42 -5.92 0.07
CA PHE A 37 5.73 -4.99 0.97
C PHE A 37 6.76 -4.05 1.56
N ALA A 38 6.27 -3.00 2.20
CA ALA A 38 7.11 -2.03 2.89
C ALA A 38 6.53 -1.78 4.26
N ALA A 39 7.37 -1.95 5.29
CA ALA A 39 6.98 -1.69 6.67
C ALA A 39 8.17 -1.16 7.44
N PRO A 40 8.71 0.01 7.03
CA PRO A 40 9.89 0.56 7.70
C PRO A 40 9.62 0.81 9.17
N MET A 41 10.64 0.64 9.98
CA MET A 41 10.48 0.82 11.42
C MET A 41 10.08 2.23 11.79
N ALA A 42 10.49 3.21 10.99
CA ALA A 42 10.19 4.61 11.29
C ALA A 42 8.85 5.06 10.73
N ALA A 43 8.19 4.22 9.93
CA ALA A 43 6.90 4.59 9.36
C ALA A 43 5.77 4.20 10.31
N ARG A 44 4.67 4.94 10.24
CA ARG A 44 3.49 4.64 11.03
C ARG A 44 2.46 3.85 10.25
N TYR A 45 2.79 3.42 9.04
CA TYR A 45 1.91 2.63 8.21
C TYR A 45 2.73 1.64 7.42
N ALA A 46 2.07 0.67 6.84
CA ALA A 46 2.70 -0.34 6.01
C ALA A 46 1.90 -0.52 4.74
N VAL A 47 2.55 -1.00 3.68
CA VAL A 47 1.90 -1.21 2.40
C VAL A 47 2.25 -2.61 1.91
N LEU A 48 1.22 -3.38 1.58
CA LEU A 48 1.39 -4.70 0.98
C LEU A 48 1.21 -4.55 -0.53
N PHE A 49 2.31 -4.72 -1.27
CA PHE A 49 2.27 -4.53 -2.73
C PHE A 49 1.95 -5.81 -3.48
N ASP A 50 2.34 -6.96 -2.93
CA ASP A 50 2.11 -8.26 -3.57
C ASP A 50 1.23 -9.09 -2.65
N ILE A 51 -0.03 -9.21 -3.02
CA ILE A 51 -0.99 -9.89 -2.16
C ILE A 51 -0.61 -11.35 -1.91
N ASP A 52 0.15 -11.94 -2.82
CA ASP A 52 0.49 -13.35 -2.69
C ASP A 52 1.42 -13.63 -1.51
N VAL A 53 2.11 -12.62 -1.00
CA VAL A 53 3.00 -12.80 0.15
C VAL A 53 2.37 -12.31 1.44
N TRP A 54 1.05 -12.23 1.50
CA TRP A 54 0.39 -11.67 2.66
C TRP A 54 0.72 -12.39 3.98
N PRO A 55 0.97 -13.71 4.00
CA PRO A 55 1.32 -14.32 5.30
C PRO A 55 2.63 -13.79 5.86
N LYS A 56 3.62 -13.54 5.01
CA LYS A 56 4.87 -12.94 5.48
C LYS A 56 4.65 -11.52 5.96
N PHE A 57 3.79 -10.79 5.26
CA PHE A 57 3.47 -9.42 5.63
C PHE A 57 2.84 -9.39 7.02
N VAL A 58 1.88 -10.26 7.27
CA VAL A 58 1.23 -10.31 8.57
C VAL A 58 2.25 -10.67 9.66
N ASP A 59 3.13 -11.63 9.38
CA ASP A 59 4.15 -12.00 10.35
C ASP A 59 5.06 -10.82 10.66
N GLU A 60 5.41 -10.06 9.64
CA GLU A 60 6.31 -8.92 9.83
C GLU A 60 5.66 -7.86 10.72
N LEU A 61 4.35 -7.73 10.66
CA LEU A 61 3.66 -6.71 11.43
C LEU A 61 3.38 -7.14 12.86
N ARG A 62 3.57 -8.42 13.18
CA ARG A 62 3.34 -8.87 14.54
C ARG A 62 4.30 -8.17 15.47
N GLY A 63 3.77 -7.71 16.57
CA GLY A 63 4.60 -7.03 17.55
C GLY A 63 4.84 -5.56 17.24
N ARG A 64 4.41 -5.08 16.08
CA ARG A 64 4.51 -3.67 15.77
C ARG A 64 3.32 -2.96 16.40
N GLU A 65 3.60 -2.18 17.44
CA GLU A 65 2.54 -1.46 18.13
C GLU A 65 2.43 -0.02 17.69
N ASP A 66 3.38 0.41 16.89
CA ASP A 66 3.43 1.80 16.43
C ASP A 66 2.66 2.04 15.13
N LEU A 67 2.21 0.96 14.47
CA LEU A 67 1.50 1.11 13.22
C LEU A 67 0.07 1.58 13.44
N GLU A 68 -0.40 2.46 12.56
CA GLU A 68 -1.75 3.00 12.64
C GLU A 68 -2.59 2.61 11.45
N HIS A 69 -1.96 2.28 10.32
CA HIS A 69 -2.70 2.04 9.09
C HIS A 69 -1.97 1.03 8.22
N VAL A 70 -2.73 0.25 7.48
CA VAL A 70 -2.17 -0.70 6.51
C VAL A 70 -2.91 -0.52 5.19
N PHE A 71 -2.13 -0.36 4.12
CA PHE A 71 -2.68 -0.29 2.76
C PHE A 71 -2.39 -1.61 2.06
N ILE A 72 -3.39 -2.17 1.41
CA ILE A 72 -3.27 -3.48 0.77
C ILE A 72 -3.63 -3.33 -0.70
N VAL A 73 -2.65 -3.61 -1.56
CA VAL A 73 -2.82 -3.45 -3.01
C VAL A 73 -3.35 -4.76 -3.56
N THR A 74 -4.59 -4.77 -3.99
CA THR A 74 -5.20 -5.95 -4.61
C THR A 74 -6.50 -5.53 -5.26
N ASP A 75 -6.89 -6.26 -6.31
CA ASP A 75 -8.21 -6.08 -6.92
C ASP A 75 -9.20 -7.10 -6.40
N SER A 76 -8.78 -8.00 -5.51
CA SER A 76 -9.64 -9.06 -4.98
C SER A 76 -10.13 -8.66 -3.59
N LEU A 77 -11.43 -8.38 -3.49
CA LEU A 77 -12.01 -8.06 -2.21
C LEU A 77 -11.89 -9.24 -1.24
N ALA A 78 -12.02 -10.46 -1.76
CA ALA A 78 -11.91 -11.63 -0.90
C ALA A 78 -10.53 -11.75 -0.27
N MET A 79 -9.47 -11.50 -1.06
CA MET A 79 -8.12 -11.54 -0.52
C MET A 79 -7.90 -10.41 0.48
N TYR A 80 -8.40 -9.23 0.16
CA TYR A 80 -8.29 -8.11 1.09
C TYR A 80 -8.91 -8.48 2.44
N GLN A 81 -10.10 -9.04 2.41
CA GLN A 81 -10.80 -9.40 3.65
C GLN A 81 -10.05 -10.49 4.40
N GLN A 82 -9.42 -11.42 3.68
CA GLN A 82 -8.67 -12.46 4.33
C GLN A 82 -7.48 -11.89 5.09
N VAL A 83 -6.76 -10.94 4.48
CA VAL A 83 -5.61 -10.32 5.13
C VAL A 83 -6.07 -9.51 6.33
N VAL A 84 -7.13 -8.74 6.17
CA VAL A 84 -7.63 -7.89 7.25
C VAL A 84 -8.02 -8.74 8.47
N ALA A 85 -8.59 -9.92 8.23
CA ALA A 85 -8.99 -10.78 9.32
C ALA A 85 -7.81 -11.25 10.18
N GLU A 86 -6.60 -11.21 9.62
CA GLU A 86 -5.40 -11.63 10.35
C GLU A 86 -4.67 -10.46 11.00
N LEU A 87 -5.14 -9.24 10.80
CA LEU A 87 -4.50 -8.05 11.38
C LEU A 87 -5.23 -7.63 12.65
N PRO A 88 -4.52 -6.90 13.55
CA PRO A 88 -5.19 -6.40 14.75
C PRO A 88 -6.35 -5.49 14.39
N VAL A 89 -7.43 -5.58 15.16
CA VAL A 89 -8.63 -4.81 14.86
C VAL A 89 -8.40 -3.31 15.03
N GLU A 90 -7.37 -2.92 15.80
CA GLU A 90 -7.08 -1.50 16.00
C GLU A 90 -6.49 -0.84 14.76
N LEU A 91 -5.92 -1.63 13.86
CA LEU A 91 -5.32 -1.06 12.67
C LEU A 91 -6.39 -0.66 11.68
N GLU A 92 -6.26 0.54 11.14
CA GLU A 92 -7.08 0.93 10.02
C GLU A 92 -6.51 0.33 8.76
N THR A 93 -7.38 -0.13 7.86
CA THR A 93 -6.95 -0.74 6.63
C THR A 93 -7.62 -0.07 5.45
N THR A 94 -6.93 -0.02 4.33
CA THR A 94 -7.47 0.55 3.10
C THR A 94 -7.05 -0.34 1.95
N MET A 95 -8.01 -0.67 1.10
CA MET A 95 -7.74 -1.44 -0.10
C MET A 95 -7.35 -0.48 -1.21
N LEU A 96 -6.22 -0.76 -1.85
CA LEU A 96 -5.78 0.01 -3.01
C LEU A 96 -5.90 -0.89 -4.23
N TYR A 97 -6.75 -0.51 -5.17
CA TYR A 97 -6.94 -1.32 -6.36
C TYR A 97 -5.74 -1.19 -7.29
N GLU A 98 -5.30 -2.32 -7.83
CA GLU A 98 -4.22 -2.28 -8.82
C GLU A 98 -4.65 -1.48 -10.03
N ASP A 99 -5.91 -1.62 -10.42
CA ASP A 99 -6.43 -0.83 -11.52
C ASP A 99 -6.36 0.66 -11.22
N TYR A 100 -6.63 1.03 -9.98
CA TYR A 100 -6.55 2.44 -9.59
C TYR A 100 -5.12 2.96 -9.76
N LEU A 101 -4.14 2.18 -9.30
CA LEU A 101 -2.76 2.60 -9.43
C LEU A 101 -2.37 2.74 -10.89
N ARG A 102 -2.81 1.80 -11.70
CA ARG A 102 -2.52 1.82 -13.14
C ARG A 102 -3.17 3.01 -13.81
N ASN A 103 -4.41 3.27 -13.45
CA ASN A 103 -5.18 4.32 -14.10
C ASN A 103 -4.90 5.70 -13.52
N PHE A 104 -4.31 5.76 -12.34
CA PHE A 104 -4.03 7.05 -11.71
C PHE A 104 -3.14 7.91 -12.59
N GLU A 105 -2.09 7.31 -13.12
CA GLU A 105 -1.17 8.05 -13.97
C GLU A 105 -1.87 8.53 -15.23
N ILE A 106 -2.72 7.68 -15.80
CA ILE A 106 -3.48 8.04 -16.99
C ILE A 106 -4.41 9.20 -16.68
N ASN A 107 -5.10 9.13 -15.54
CA ASN A 107 -6.04 10.17 -15.17
C ASN A 107 -5.32 11.49 -14.90
N MET A 108 -4.16 11.42 -14.29
CA MET A 108 -3.39 12.63 -14.05
C MET A 108 -2.99 13.30 -15.35
N GLY A 109 -2.58 12.49 -16.33
CA GLY A 109 -2.26 13.03 -17.63
C GLY A 109 -3.46 13.68 -18.28
N GLY A 110 -4.63 13.03 -18.17
CA GLY A 110 -5.85 13.60 -18.70
C GLY A 110 -6.25 14.89 -18.02
N ALA A 111 -6.06 14.95 -16.72
CA ALA A 111 -6.46 16.11 -15.97
C ALA A 111 -5.67 17.35 -16.32
N GLN A 112 -4.54 17.17 -16.93
CA GLN A 112 -3.69 18.31 -17.27
C GLN A 112 -4.07 18.97 -18.58
N ARG A 113 -4.99 18.40 -19.30
CA ARG A 113 -5.39 18.98 -20.58
C ARG A 113 -6.43 20.08 -20.43
#